data_3a4cd7225bf9102dd251fe734bbae5c3
#
_entry.id   3a4cd7225bf9102dd251fe734bbae5c3
#
_cell.length_a   1.000
_cell.length_b   1.000
_cell.length_c   1.000
_cell.angle_alpha   90.00
_cell.angle_beta   90.00
_cell.angle_gamma   90.00
#
_symmetry.space_group_name_H-M   'P 1'
#
loop_
_entity.id
_entity.type
_entity.pdbx_description
1 polymer ?
#
loop_
_entity_poly.entity_id
_entity_poly.type
_entity_poly.pdbx_seq_one_letter_code
_entity_poly.pdbx_strand_id
1 'polypeptide(L)'
;MGKPTGFLDYERVEATAVSPKERIKNFNEFHTPLSEDEQRKQSSRCMDCGVPFCQSGMTIKGMTSGCPLNNLIPEWNDLLYTGNWEQAYHRLHKTSNFPEFTSRVCPALCEKACTCGLNGKAVCTKENEMAIIEHAYAKGYAKANPPKVRTKKRIAVVGSGPAGLAVADQLNQRGHSVTVYERADRIGGLLRYGIPNMKLEKHIIDRKLDIMKEEGIEFVTNANVGENIKAKKLMADYDAVVLACGAANPRDINAPGRDDNGIYFAVDFLTATTKSLLDSGLKDGRYISAKDKNVIVIGGGDTGNDCVGTCIRHGCKSVTQLEMMPKAPDERAENNPWPQWPLVCKTDYGQEEAIAVFGHDPRIYTTTVKEFKKDKKGNLTSVVTVKLESKTDEKTGRRMMVPVEGTEAELPCELVLIAAGFLGSQKYVTDAFGVELTERTNVKTAEDGFETSVPGVFTAGDMHTGQSLVVKAIRQGRDCARAVDYYLMGYTNL
;
A
#
# COMPACT_ATOMS: atom_id res chain seq x y z
N MET A 1 -29.31 6.64 -13.29
CA MET A 1 -28.24 6.74 -14.31
C MET A 1 -27.64 8.12 -14.23
N GLY A 2 -26.31 8.20 -14.21
CA GLY A 2 -25.60 9.46 -14.30
C GLY A 2 -25.98 10.25 -15.55
N LYS A 3 -25.36 11.36 -15.77
CA LYS A 3 -25.62 12.12 -17.00
C LYS A 3 -25.00 11.38 -18.19
N PRO A 4 -25.77 10.84 -19.16
CA PRO A 4 -25.21 10.01 -20.25
C PRO A 4 -24.14 10.69 -21.08
N THR A 5 -24.15 12.01 -21.12
CA THR A 5 -23.20 12.87 -21.87
C THR A 5 -22.18 13.58 -20.97
N GLY A 6 -22.16 13.31 -19.67
CA GLY A 6 -21.32 14.06 -18.72
C GLY A 6 -19.84 14.02 -19.07
N PHE A 7 -19.34 12.92 -19.60
CA PHE A 7 -17.96 12.79 -20.07
C PHE A 7 -17.62 13.62 -21.33
N LEU A 8 -18.65 14.05 -22.06
CA LEU A 8 -18.52 14.99 -23.21
C LEU A 8 -18.70 16.44 -22.76
N ASP A 9 -19.55 16.68 -21.76
CA ASP A 9 -19.92 18.03 -21.32
C ASP A 9 -18.90 18.65 -20.37
N TYR A 10 -18.18 17.82 -19.62
CA TYR A 10 -17.23 18.27 -18.58
C TYR A 10 -15.85 17.67 -18.79
N GLU A 11 -14.84 18.52 -18.76
CA GLU A 11 -13.44 18.06 -18.69
C GLU A 11 -13.14 17.40 -17.34
N ARG A 12 -12.14 16.49 -17.34
CA ARG A 12 -11.64 15.91 -16.09
C ARG A 12 -10.89 16.97 -15.30
N VAL A 13 -11.34 17.19 -14.07
CA VAL A 13 -10.69 18.03 -13.06
C VAL A 13 -10.34 17.16 -11.86
N GLU A 14 -9.14 17.32 -11.33
CA GLU A 14 -8.65 16.63 -10.14
C GLU A 14 -8.36 17.63 -9.02
N ALA A 15 -8.25 17.13 -7.79
CA ALA A 15 -7.81 17.92 -6.65
C ALA A 15 -6.46 18.59 -6.96
N THR A 16 -6.33 19.86 -6.62
CA THR A 16 -5.07 20.59 -6.80
C THR A 16 -4.08 20.21 -5.72
N ALA A 17 -2.84 19.94 -6.12
CA ALA A 17 -1.76 19.74 -5.16
C ALA A 17 -1.09 21.05 -4.78
N VAL A 18 -0.76 21.24 -3.51
CA VAL A 18 0.12 22.31 -3.05
C VAL A 18 1.46 22.22 -3.80
N SER A 19 2.02 23.37 -4.19
CA SER A 19 3.26 23.38 -4.99
C SER A 19 4.40 22.63 -4.29
N PRO A 20 5.27 21.94 -5.06
CA PRO A 20 6.34 21.12 -4.48
C PRO A 20 7.19 21.86 -3.45
N LYS A 21 7.57 23.13 -3.72
CA LYS A 21 8.40 23.95 -2.82
C LYS A 21 7.69 24.35 -1.52
N GLU A 22 6.35 24.37 -1.50
CA GLU A 22 5.57 24.67 -0.30
C GLU A 22 5.25 23.40 0.49
N ARG A 23 4.84 22.32 -0.18
CA ARG A 23 4.41 21.09 0.49
C ARG A 23 5.55 20.34 1.21
N ILE A 24 6.81 20.54 0.80
CA ILE A 24 7.97 19.95 1.47
C ILE A 24 8.28 20.56 2.85
N LYS A 25 7.64 21.67 3.21
CA LYS A 25 7.86 22.36 4.51
C LYS A 25 7.25 21.62 5.70
N ASN A 26 6.41 20.63 5.45
CA ASN A 26 5.74 19.84 6.48
C ASN A 26 5.45 18.40 6.00
N PHE A 27 4.83 17.60 6.85
CA PHE A 27 4.44 16.20 6.57
C PHE A 27 2.91 16.03 6.45
N ASN A 28 2.16 17.07 6.15
CA ASN A 28 0.71 17.00 5.97
C ASN A 28 0.34 16.54 4.57
N GLU A 29 -0.86 15.97 4.40
CA GLU A 29 -1.47 15.76 3.08
C GLU A 29 -1.53 17.08 2.32
N PHE A 30 -1.33 17.05 1.01
CA PHE A 30 -1.09 18.26 0.22
C PHE A 30 -2.06 18.44 -0.95
N HIS A 31 -3.14 17.67 -1.01
CA HIS A 31 -4.20 17.85 -2.00
C HIS A 31 -5.34 18.69 -1.43
N THR A 32 -5.82 19.66 -2.21
CA THR A 32 -6.99 20.44 -1.88
C THR A 32 -8.20 19.84 -2.57
N PRO A 33 -9.18 19.30 -1.82
CA PRO A 33 -10.37 18.67 -2.40
C PRO A 33 -11.13 19.63 -3.34
N LEU A 34 -11.85 19.07 -4.30
CA LEU A 34 -12.79 19.80 -5.13
C LEU A 34 -13.99 20.28 -4.30
N SER A 35 -14.66 21.35 -4.73
CA SER A 35 -15.94 21.73 -4.15
C SER A 35 -17.02 20.65 -4.39
N GLU A 36 -18.06 20.61 -3.56
CA GLU A 36 -19.15 19.64 -3.72
C GLU A 36 -19.78 19.71 -5.11
N ASP A 37 -19.99 20.91 -5.66
CA ASP A 37 -20.56 21.09 -7.01
C ASP A 37 -19.64 20.57 -8.10
N GLU A 38 -18.33 20.83 -8.00
CA GLU A 38 -17.38 20.33 -8.97
C GLU A 38 -17.24 18.80 -8.84
N GLN A 39 -17.24 18.26 -7.62
CA GLN A 39 -17.19 16.82 -7.39
C GLN A 39 -18.40 16.09 -7.99
N ARG A 40 -19.61 16.68 -7.88
CA ARG A 40 -20.83 16.17 -8.53
C ARG A 40 -20.70 16.20 -10.05
N LYS A 41 -20.15 17.27 -10.64
CA LYS A 41 -19.87 17.32 -12.10
C LYS A 41 -18.88 16.21 -12.50
N GLN A 42 -17.81 16.02 -11.73
CA GLN A 42 -16.81 15.00 -12.03
C GLN A 42 -17.37 13.57 -11.95
N SER A 43 -18.27 13.30 -11.00
CA SER A 43 -18.94 11.99 -10.92
C SER A 43 -19.90 11.74 -12.09
N SER A 44 -20.55 12.82 -12.63
CA SER A 44 -21.43 12.72 -13.80
C SER A 44 -20.72 12.30 -15.08
N ARG A 45 -19.37 12.36 -15.10
CA ARG A 45 -18.57 11.87 -16.23
C ARG A 45 -18.61 10.34 -16.37
N CYS A 46 -19.12 9.63 -15.37
CA CYS A 46 -19.39 8.20 -15.47
C CYS A 46 -20.61 7.96 -16.35
N MET A 47 -20.43 7.36 -17.52
CA MET A 47 -21.51 7.10 -18.48
C MET A 47 -22.28 5.79 -18.21
N ASP A 48 -22.01 5.11 -17.08
CA ASP A 48 -22.59 3.81 -16.72
C ASP A 48 -22.58 2.82 -17.91
N CYS A 49 -21.38 2.54 -18.42
CA CYS A 49 -21.14 1.97 -19.75
C CYS A 49 -21.65 0.53 -19.98
N GLY A 50 -22.29 -0.11 -19.01
CA GLY A 50 -22.78 -1.50 -19.13
C GLY A 50 -21.69 -2.58 -19.17
N VAL A 51 -20.43 -2.22 -19.46
CA VAL A 51 -19.26 -3.09 -19.39
C VAL A 51 -18.19 -2.42 -18.52
N PRO A 52 -18.42 -2.35 -17.21
CA PRO A 52 -17.59 -1.53 -16.31
C PRO A 52 -16.28 -2.24 -15.93
N PHE A 53 -15.28 -2.21 -16.81
CA PHE A 53 -13.95 -2.74 -16.52
C PHE A 53 -13.33 -2.12 -15.26
N CYS A 54 -13.75 -0.90 -14.88
CA CYS A 54 -13.31 -0.25 -13.65
C CYS A 54 -13.55 -1.11 -12.39
N GLN A 55 -14.59 -1.94 -12.37
CA GLN A 55 -14.91 -2.81 -11.23
C GLN A 55 -14.58 -4.29 -11.45
N SER A 56 -13.89 -4.66 -12.55
CA SER A 56 -13.70 -6.07 -12.92
C SER A 56 -12.71 -6.84 -12.04
N GLY A 57 -11.65 -6.19 -11.58
CA GLY A 57 -10.59 -6.84 -10.79
C GLY A 57 -9.86 -7.98 -11.51
N MET A 58 -9.92 -8.03 -12.84
CA MET A 58 -9.35 -9.11 -13.64
C MET A 58 -7.82 -9.10 -13.62
N THR A 59 -7.21 -10.28 -13.69
CA THR A 59 -5.77 -10.41 -13.90
C THR A 59 -5.47 -10.60 -15.37
N ILE A 60 -4.73 -9.66 -15.98
CA ILE A 60 -4.32 -9.70 -17.39
C ILE A 60 -2.80 -9.64 -17.44
N LYS A 61 -2.15 -10.65 -18.03
CA LYS A 61 -0.69 -10.78 -18.07
C LYS A 61 -0.02 -10.62 -16.70
N GLY A 62 -0.62 -11.19 -15.65
CA GLY A 62 -0.10 -11.16 -14.28
C GLY A 62 -0.35 -9.85 -13.52
N MET A 63 -0.99 -8.86 -14.14
CA MET A 63 -1.33 -7.58 -13.50
C MET A 63 -2.83 -7.39 -13.39
N THR A 64 -3.26 -6.71 -12.31
CA THR A 64 -4.69 -6.47 -12.09
C THR A 64 -5.17 -5.28 -12.90
N SER A 65 -6.31 -5.46 -13.59
CA SER A 65 -7.06 -4.44 -14.29
C SER A 65 -8.42 -4.23 -13.60
N GLY A 66 -8.78 -2.98 -13.35
CA GLY A 66 -9.98 -2.65 -12.58
C GLY A 66 -9.82 -2.84 -11.06
N CYS A 67 -10.89 -2.63 -10.32
CA CYS A 67 -10.89 -2.68 -8.86
C CYS A 67 -10.97 -4.12 -8.33
N PRO A 68 -9.96 -4.62 -7.58
CA PRO A 68 -10.00 -5.96 -7.00
C PRO A 68 -11.12 -6.17 -5.98
N LEU A 69 -11.63 -5.09 -5.35
CA LEU A 69 -12.77 -5.13 -4.44
C LEU A 69 -14.11 -5.25 -5.18
N ASN A 70 -14.11 -5.17 -6.51
CA ASN A 70 -15.31 -5.09 -7.33
C ASN A 70 -16.24 -3.95 -6.89
N ASN A 71 -15.65 -2.78 -6.55
CA ASN A 71 -16.39 -1.60 -6.11
C ASN A 71 -17.46 -1.22 -7.13
N LEU A 72 -18.66 -0.91 -6.64
CA LEU A 72 -19.84 -0.56 -7.44
C LEU A 72 -19.75 0.87 -7.97
N ILE A 73 -18.68 1.13 -8.75
CA ILE A 73 -18.24 2.46 -9.16
C ILE A 73 -19.30 3.23 -9.95
N PRO A 74 -19.98 2.67 -10.96
CA PRO A 74 -21.02 3.40 -11.67
C PRO A 74 -22.18 3.83 -10.76
N GLU A 75 -22.60 2.96 -9.84
CA GLU A 75 -23.72 3.21 -8.95
C GLU A 75 -23.44 4.34 -7.96
N TRP A 76 -22.29 4.34 -7.27
CA TRP A 76 -22.01 5.42 -6.33
C TRP A 76 -21.59 6.72 -7.02
N ASN A 77 -21.09 6.68 -8.27
CA ASN A 77 -20.91 7.88 -9.09
C ASN A 77 -22.25 8.55 -9.44
N ASP A 78 -23.26 7.75 -9.79
CA ASP A 78 -24.62 8.26 -10.05
C ASP A 78 -25.24 8.91 -8.80
N LEU A 79 -25.12 8.23 -7.65
CA LEU A 79 -25.63 8.74 -6.39
C LEU A 79 -24.92 10.05 -5.99
N LEU A 80 -23.60 10.14 -6.21
CA LEU A 80 -22.83 11.35 -5.96
C LEU A 80 -23.25 12.48 -6.89
N TYR A 81 -23.42 12.23 -8.18
CA TYR A 81 -23.90 13.21 -9.15
C TYR A 81 -25.26 13.79 -8.76
N THR A 82 -26.19 12.94 -8.35
CA THR A 82 -27.55 13.35 -7.97
C THR A 82 -27.62 13.97 -6.56
N GLY A 83 -26.49 14.06 -5.84
CA GLY A 83 -26.42 14.68 -4.51
C GLY A 83 -26.87 13.74 -3.37
N ASN A 84 -27.00 12.45 -3.64
CA ASN A 84 -27.40 11.42 -2.66
C ASN A 84 -26.17 10.88 -1.91
N TRP A 85 -25.47 11.75 -1.18
CA TRP A 85 -24.18 11.46 -0.52
C TRP A 85 -24.23 10.30 0.47
N GLU A 86 -25.28 10.23 1.31
CA GLU A 86 -25.43 9.14 2.28
C GLU A 86 -25.60 7.79 1.59
N GLN A 87 -26.40 7.74 0.52
CA GLN A 87 -26.59 6.53 -0.26
C GLN A 87 -25.30 6.14 -1.01
N ALA A 88 -24.55 7.12 -1.53
CA ALA A 88 -23.25 6.89 -2.14
C ALA A 88 -22.26 6.27 -1.14
N TYR A 89 -22.23 6.76 0.11
CA TYR A 89 -21.43 6.19 1.19
C TYR A 89 -21.83 4.73 1.49
N HIS A 90 -23.11 4.43 1.63
CA HIS A 90 -23.59 3.07 1.87
C HIS A 90 -23.27 2.13 0.70
N ARG A 91 -23.35 2.63 -0.53
CA ARG A 91 -23.05 1.84 -1.72
C ARG A 91 -21.54 1.56 -1.82
N LEU A 92 -20.69 2.52 -1.51
CA LEU A 92 -19.24 2.38 -1.47
C LEU A 92 -18.80 1.37 -0.39
N HIS A 93 -19.36 1.48 0.82
CA HIS A 93 -19.05 0.60 1.94
C HIS A 93 -19.51 -0.85 1.76
N LYS A 94 -20.41 -1.13 0.80
CA LYS A 94 -20.83 -2.51 0.53
C LYS A 94 -19.69 -3.41 0.08
N THR A 95 -18.74 -2.86 -0.65
CA THR A 95 -17.59 -3.60 -1.20
C THR A 95 -16.24 -3.14 -0.66
N SER A 96 -16.12 -1.93 -0.12
CA SER A 96 -14.89 -1.39 0.46
C SER A 96 -15.02 -1.17 1.96
N ASN A 97 -14.15 -1.80 2.75
CA ASN A 97 -14.09 -1.60 4.21
C ASN A 97 -13.43 -0.26 4.59
N PHE A 98 -12.48 0.22 3.75
CA PHE A 98 -11.59 1.32 4.08
C PHE A 98 -11.41 2.31 2.91
N PRO A 99 -12.49 2.96 2.46
CA PRO A 99 -12.40 3.98 1.40
C PRO A 99 -11.44 5.13 1.78
N GLU A 100 -11.36 5.46 3.07
CA GLU A 100 -10.45 6.48 3.60
C GLU A 100 -8.97 6.15 3.36
N PHE A 101 -8.60 4.86 3.24
CA PHE A 101 -7.24 4.44 2.92
C PHE A 101 -7.05 4.30 1.41
N THR A 102 -7.97 3.62 0.72
CA THR A 102 -7.86 3.37 -0.72
C THR A 102 -7.92 4.64 -1.54
N SER A 103 -8.74 5.60 -1.17
CA SER A 103 -8.80 6.91 -1.82
C SER A 103 -7.49 7.71 -1.74
N ARG A 104 -6.60 7.40 -0.78
CA ARG A 104 -5.30 8.06 -0.61
C ARG A 104 -4.15 7.28 -1.23
N VAL A 105 -4.09 5.96 -0.98
CA VAL A 105 -2.89 5.17 -1.29
C VAL A 105 -3.05 4.16 -2.43
N CYS A 106 -4.28 3.92 -2.95
CA CYS A 106 -4.48 3.06 -4.10
C CYS A 106 -4.00 3.75 -5.39
N PRO A 107 -3.30 3.04 -6.30
CA PRO A 107 -2.86 3.61 -7.58
C PRO A 107 -4.01 3.83 -8.58
N ALA A 108 -5.27 3.61 -8.18
CA ALA A 108 -6.48 3.79 -8.99
C ALA A 108 -6.53 2.89 -10.23
N LEU A 109 -6.42 1.56 -10.03
CA LEU A 109 -6.56 0.55 -11.08
C LEU A 109 -7.87 0.72 -11.87
N CYS A 110 -8.93 1.14 -11.19
CA CYS A 110 -10.25 1.42 -11.76
C CYS A 110 -10.21 2.52 -12.83
N GLU A 111 -9.45 3.58 -12.60
CA GLU A 111 -9.31 4.68 -13.56
C GLU A 111 -8.55 4.24 -14.82
N LYS A 112 -7.50 3.42 -14.63
CA LYS A 112 -6.70 2.91 -15.76
C LYS A 112 -7.46 1.90 -16.63
N ALA A 113 -8.52 1.30 -16.09
CA ALA A 113 -9.44 0.40 -16.79
C ALA A 113 -10.77 1.06 -17.18
N CYS A 114 -10.97 2.35 -16.91
CA CYS A 114 -12.19 3.05 -17.24
C CYS A 114 -12.39 3.15 -18.76
N THR A 115 -13.58 2.78 -19.24
CA THR A 115 -13.93 2.82 -20.68
C THR A 115 -13.88 4.24 -21.26
N CYS A 116 -14.19 5.28 -20.47
CA CYS A 116 -14.01 6.68 -20.90
C CYS A 116 -12.56 6.99 -21.27
N GLY A 117 -11.59 6.25 -20.71
CA GLY A 117 -10.17 6.42 -21.01
C GLY A 117 -9.75 5.95 -22.40
N LEU A 118 -10.62 5.29 -23.18
CA LEU A 118 -10.35 4.89 -24.57
C LEU A 118 -10.39 6.07 -25.54
N ASN A 119 -11.29 7.02 -25.32
CA ASN A 119 -11.54 8.13 -26.25
C ASN A 119 -11.30 9.51 -25.59
N GLY A 120 -10.81 9.54 -24.38
CA GLY A 120 -10.59 10.78 -23.62
C GLY A 120 -9.96 10.50 -22.27
N LYS A 121 -10.29 11.33 -21.29
CA LYS A 121 -9.80 11.17 -19.91
C LYS A 121 -10.75 10.29 -19.11
N ALA A 122 -10.23 9.32 -18.37
CA ALA A 122 -10.98 8.48 -17.45
C ALA A 122 -11.77 9.28 -16.40
N VAL A 123 -12.77 8.69 -15.77
CA VAL A 123 -13.44 9.27 -14.60
C VAL A 123 -12.46 9.32 -13.43
N CYS A 124 -12.46 10.42 -12.65
CA CYS A 124 -11.62 10.58 -11.45
C CYS A 124 -12.22 9.81 -10.26
N THR A 125 -12.22 8.48 -10.37
CA THR A 125 -12.87 7.57 -9.43
C THR A 125 -12.30 7.68 -8.02
N LYS A 126 -10.99 7.84 -7.91
CA LYS A 126 -10.29 7.97 -6.62
C LYS A 126 -10.68 9.25 -5.88
N GLU A 127 -10.81 10.36 -6.59
CA GLU A 127 -11.28 11.63 -6.04
C GLU A 127 -12.74 11.52 -5.59
N ASN A 128 -13.60 10.85 -6.38
CA ASN A 128 -15.00 10.63 -6.03
C ASN A 128 -15.11 9.76 -4.77
N GLU A 129 -14.31 8.70 -4.66
CA GLU A 129 -14.24 7.85 -3.46
C GLU A 129 -13.84 8.66 -2.23
N MET A 130 -12.81 9.52 -2.36
CA MET A 130 -12.33 10.40 -1.29
C MET A 130 -13.41 11.40 -0.85
N ALA A 131 -14.08 12.03 -1.80
CA ALA A 131 -15.15 12.97 -1.50
C ALA A 131 -16.31 12.33 -0.74
N ILE A 132 -16.72 11.12 -1.16
CA ILE A 132 -17.80 10.38 -0.49
C ILE A 132 -17.45 10.09 0.96
N ILE A 133 -16.24 9.56 1.21
CA ILE A 133 -15.87 9.17 2.58
C ILE A 133 -15.61 10.37 3.48
N GLU A 134 -14.97 11.43 2.99
CA GLU A 134 -14.76 12.65 3.79
C GLU A 134 -16.08 13.35 4.11
N HIS A 135 -16.99 13.43 3.15
CA HIS A 135 -18.34 13.95 3.38
C HIS A 135 -19.09 13.12 4.42
N ALA A 136 -18.96 11.78 4.38
CA ALA A 136 -19.62 10.89 5.33
C ALA A 136 -19.13 11.12 6.77
N TYR A 137 -17.83 11.31 6.98
CA TYR A 137 -17.29 11.70 8.29
C TYR A 137 -17.78 13.10 8.71
N ALA A 138 -17.73 14.08 7.82
CA ALA A 138 -18.15 15.46 8.11
C ALA A 138 -19.64 15.55 8.48
N LYS A 139 -20.51 14.72 7.90
CA LYS A 139 -21.95 14.71 8.14
C LYS A 139 -22.40 13.67 9.18
N GLY A 140 -21.47 12.87 9.73
CA GLY A 140 -21.77 11.86 10.75
C GLY A 140 -22.48 10.60 10.19
N TYR A 141 -22.38 10.33 8.88
CA TYR A 141 -22.85 9.07 8.29
C TYR A 141 -21.88 7.93 8.62
N ALA A 142 -20.57 8.22 8.62
CA ALA A 142 -19.54 7.29 9.06
C ALA A 142 -19.54 7.20 10.58
N LYS A 143 -20.26 6.21 11.11
CA LYS A 143 -20.42 5.94 12.55
C LYS A 143 -20.47 4.44 12.81
N ALA A 144 -20.24 4.05 14.07
CA ALA A 144 -20.31 2.66 14.50
C ALA A 144 -21.69 2.03 14.26
N ASN A 145 -21.68 0.82 13.75
CA ASN A 145 -22.87 -0.01 13.54
C ASN A 145 -22.60 -1.43 14.07
N PRO A 146 -22.57 -1.61 15.40
CA PRO A 146 -22.26 -2.90 16.00
C PRO A 146 -23.26 -3.97 15.59
N PRO A 147 -22.84 -5.24 15.45
CA PRO A 147 -23.73 -6.34 15.09
C PRO A 147 -24.80 -6.55 16.16
N LYS A 148 -26.04 -6.71 15.74
CA LYS A 148 -27.21 -6.90 16.63
C LYS A 148 -27.16 -8.23 17.39
N VAL A 149 -26.50 -9.23 16.84
CA VAL A 149 -26.41 -10.58 17.41
C VAL A 149 -24.96 -11.06 17.38
N ARG A 150 -24.51 -11.61 18.52
CA ARG A 150 -23.17 -12.21 18.65
C ARG A 150 -23.26 -13.74 18.53
N THR A 151 -22.29 -14.33 17.80
CA THR A 151 -22.25 -15.78 17.51
C THR A 151 -21.61 -16.62 18.61
N LYS A 152 -20.99 -16.00 19.61
CA LYS A 152 -20.13 -16.63 20.64
C LYS A 152 -18.80 -17.23 20.09
N LYS A 153 -18.53 -17.10 18.80
CA LYS A 153 -17.24 -17.51 18.22
C LYS A 153 -16.20 -16.41 18.45
N ARG A 154 -14.99 -16.81 18.79
CA ARG A 154 -13.86 -15.94 19.11
C ARG A 154 -12.74 -16.13 18.10
N ILE A 155 -12.27 -15.07 17.48
CA ILE A 155 -11.24 -15.08 16.46
C ILE A 155 -10.07 -14.19 16.88
N ALA A 156 -8.84 -14.71 16.79
CA ALA A 156 -7.64 -13.92 16.89
C ALA A 156 -7.13 -13.55 15.49
N VAL A 157 -6.85 -12.27 15.25
CA VAL A 157 -6.20 -11.79 14.03
C VAL A 157 -4.79 -11.31 14.41
N VAL A 158 -3.76 -11.89 13.81
CA VAL A 158 -2.36 -11.54 14.06
C VAL A 158 -1.86 -10.64 12.95
N GLY A 159 -1.65 -9.37 13.28
CA GLY A 159 -1.30 -8.29 12.35
C GLY A 159 -2.47 -7.37 12.06
N SER A 160 -2.21 -6.06 12.16
CA SER A 160 -3.20 -4.99 11.99
C SER A 160 -3.05 -4.21 10.68
N GLY A 161 -2.38 -4.79 9.69
CA GLY A 161 -2.34 -4.23 8.34
C GLY A 161 -3.70 -4.28 7.63
N PRO A 162 -3.82 -3.76 6.39
CA PRO A 162 -5.10 -3.69 5.68
C PRO A 162 -5.85 -5.02 5.59
N ALA A 163 -5.13 -6.14 5.39
CA ALA A 163 -5.75 -7.48 5.34
C ALA A 163 -6.33 -7.89 6.69
N GLY A 164 -5.55 -7.75 7.77
CA GLY A 164 -6.00 -8.10 9.13
C GLY A 164 -7.17 -7.23 9.59
N LEU A 165 -7.14 -5.93 9.32
CA LEU A 165 -8.26 -5.04 9.61
C LEU A 165 -9.52 -5.42 8.82
N ALA A 166 -9.38 -5.81 7.53
CA ALA A 166 -10.51 -6.25 6.71
C ALA A 166 -11.12 -7.56 7.22
N VAL A 167 -10.28 -8.53 7.64
CA VAL A 167 -10.74 -9.75 8.33
C VAL A 167 -11.53 -9.38 9.58
N ALA A 168 -10.96 -8.53 10.43
CA ALA A 168 -11.57 -8.15 11.70
C ALA A 168 -12.92 -7.45 11.51
N ASP A 169 -13.00 -6.51 10.58
CA ASP A 169 -14.22 -5.78 10.26
C ASP A 169 -15.33 -6.72 9.76
N GLN A 170 -15.05 -7.58 8.78
CA GLN A 170 -16.02 -8.52 8.22
C GLN A 170 -16.52 -9.53 9.26
N LEU A 171 -15.62 -10.14 10.02
CA LEU A 171 -15.99 -11.13 11.04
C LEU A 171 -16.76 -10.50 12.20
N ASN A 172 -16.39 -9.26 12.59
CA ASN A 172 -17.14 -8.53 13.60
C ASN A 172 -18.56 -8.18 13.12
N GLN A 173 -18.71 -7.67 11.89
CA GLN A 173 -20.04 -7.40 11.28
C GLN A 173 -20.91 -8.66 11.20
N ARG A 174 -20.29 -9.82 10.98
CA ARG A 174 -20.96 -11.14 11.01
C ARG A 174 -21.44 -11.53 12.41
N GLY A 175 -20.93 -10.88 13.43
CA GLY A 175 -21.31 -11.10 14.83
C GLY A 175 -20.28 -11.89 15.65
N HIS A 176 -19.12 -12.23 15.11
CA HIS A 176 -18.05 -12.87 15.86
C HIS A 176 -17.34 -11.89 16.79
N SER A 177 -16.74 -12.38 17.87
CA SER A 177 -15.85 -11.59 18.73
C SER A 177 -14.43 -11.65 18.19
N VAL A 178 -13.85 -10.51 17.87
CA VAL A 178 -12.55 -10.42 17.20
C VAL A 178 -11.57 -9.63 18.04
N THR A 179 -10.39 -10.21 18.27
CA THR A 179 -9.23 -9.53 18.88
C THR A 179 -8.09 -9.46 17.89
N VAL A 180 -7.58 -8.25 17.62
CA VAL A 180 -6.46 -7.99 16.71
C VAL A 180 -5.19 -7.77 17.52
N TYR A 181 -4.16 -8.58 17.29
CA TYR A 181 -2.85 -8.50 17.93
C TYR A 181 -1.86 -7.78 17.00
N GLU A 182 -1.25 -6.71 17.49
CA GLU A 182 -0.28 -5.91 16.74
C GLU A 182 1.04 -5.82 17.52
N ARG A 183 2.15 -6.13 16.86
CA ARG A 183 3.48 -6.05 17.48
C ARG A 183 3.95 -4.62 17.77
N ALA A 184 3.51 -3.66 16.94
CA ALA A 184 3.83 -2.25 17.13
C ALA A 184 2.99 -1.61 18.25
N ASP A 185 3.37 -0.43 18.66
CA ASP A 185 2.67 0.38 19.66
C ASP A 185 1.37 1.02 19.14
N ARG A 186 1.15 1.01 17.81
CA ARG A 186 -0.05 1.54 17.14
C ARG A 186 -0.54 0.62 16.04
N ILE A 187 -1.84 0.55 15.87
CA ILE A 187 -2.54 -0.24 14.86
C ILE A 187 -2.39 0.39 13.48
N GLY A 188 -2.33 -0.46 12.42
CA GLY A 188 -2.37 -0.04 11.03
C GLY A 188 -1.27 -0.64 10.13
N GLY A 189 -0.29 -1.37 10.69
CA GLY A 189 0.79 -1.98 9.92
C GLY A 189 1.54 -0.96 9.03
N LEU A 190 1.72 -1.27 7.74
CA LEU A 190 2.40 -0.35 6.81
C LEU A 190 1.61 0.95 6.54
N LEU A 191 0.28 0.97 6.69
CA LEU A 191 -0.48 2.23 6.62
C LEU A 191 -0.05 3.20 7.71
N ARG A 192 0.27 2.68 8.90
CA ARG A 192 0.70 3.48 10.06
C ARG A 192 2.14 3.96 9.91
N TYR A 193 3.07 3.04 9.63
CA TYR A 193 4.50 3.32 9.75
C TYR A 193 5.29 3.21 8.44
N GLY A 194 4.78 2.46 7.43
CA GLY A 194 5.46 2.32 6.15
C GLY A 194 5.13 3.42 5.15
N ILE A 195 3.90 3.95 5.18
CA ILE A 195 3.45 5.04 4.31
C ILE A 195 3.69 6.38 5.03
N PRO A 196 4.36 7.36 4.39
CA PRO A 196 4.58 8.67 5.00
C PRO A 196 3.31 9.43 5.35
N ASN A 197 3.39 10.32 6.36
CA ASN A 197 2.23 11.09 6.80
C ASN A 197 1.66 12.01 5.70
N MET A 198 2.51 12.57 4.85
CA MET A 198 2.07 13.42 3.74
C MET A 198 1.30 12.68 2.63
N LYS A 199 1.30 11.36 2.64
CA LYS A 199 0.51 10.52 1.71
C LYS A 199 -0.76 9.96 2.36
N LEU A 200 -0.72 9.73 3.68
CA LEU A 200 -1.84 9.30 4.51
C LEU A 200 -1.64 9.81 5.94
N GLU A 201 -2.35 10.86 6.32
CA GLU A 201 -2.31 11.38 7.68
C GLU A 201 -2.86 10.38 8.68
N LYS A 202 -2.15 10.21 9.81
CA LYS A 202 -2.40 9.08 10.70
C LYS A 202 -3.70 9.19 11.51
N HIS A 203 -4.23 10.39 11.69
CA HIS A 203 -5.55 10.60 12.28
C HIS A 203 -6.69 9.98 11.44
N ILE A 204 -6.49 9.83 10.12
CA ILE A 204 -7.42 9.12 9.22
C ILE A 204 -7.56 7.65 9.62
N ILE A 205 -6.45 7.03 10.02
CA ILE A 205 -6.47 5.65 10.54
C ILE A 205 -7.17 5.63 11.90
N ASP A 206 -6.83 6.58 12.79
CA ASP A 206 -7.35 6.60 14.15
C ASP A 206 -8.87 6.72 14.18
N ARG A 207 -9.47 7.64 13.40
CA ARG A 207 -10.93 7.79 13.33
C ARG A 207 -11.67 6.52 12.89
N LYS A 208 -11.07 5.73 11.96
CA LYS A 208 -11.65 4.43 11.55
C LYS A 208 -11.51 3.39 12.64
N LEU A 209 -10.37 3.35 13.31
CA LEU A 209 -10.16 2.44 14.44
C LEU A 209 -11.10 2.71 15.60
N ASP A 210 -11.45 3.98 15.86
CA ASP A 210 -12.40 4.34 16.89
C ASP A 210 -13.79 3.78 16.58
N ILE A 211 -14.25 3.89 15.32
CA ILE A 211 -15.49 3.22 14.88
C ILE A 211 -15.40 1.69 15.09
N MET A 212 -14.31 1.05 14.68
CA MET A 212 -14.12 -0.40 14.84
C MET A 212 -14.12 -0.84 16.32
N LYS A 213 -13.55 -0.03 17.23
CA LYS A 213 -13.59 -0.27 18.67
C LYS A 213 -15.02 -0.14 19.22
N GLU A 214 -15.75 0.90 18.82
CA GLU A 214 -17.15 1.09 19.21
C GLU A 214 -18.05 -0.06 18.71
N GLU A 215 -17.70 -0.68 17.58
CA GLU A 215 -18.36 -1.88 17.06
C GLU A 215 -17.99 -3.17 17.81
N GLY A 216 -17.01 -3.10 18.72
CA GLY A 216 -16.63 -4.18 19.63
C GLY A 216 -15.43 -5.01 19.18
N ILE A 217 -14.59 -4.51 18.28
CA ILE A 217 -13.29 -5.12 17.95
C ILE A 217 -12.27 -4.73 19.04
N GLU A 218 -11.59 -5.72 19.57
CA GLU A 218 -10.51 -5.52 20.54
C GLU A 218 -9.16 -5.39 19.84
N PHE A 219 -8.33 -4.42 20.25
CA PHE A 219 -6.99 -4.22 19.75
C PHE A 219 -5.95 -4.35 20.86
N VAL A 220 -4.96 -5.22 20.66
CA VAL A 220 -3.86 -5.44 21.61
C VAL A 220 -2.55 -5.07 20.92
N THR A 221 -1.97 -3.94 21.30
CA THR A 221 -0.69 -3.45 20.80
C THR A 221 0.49 -3.97 21.62
N ASN A 222 1.73 -3.80 21.13
CA ASN A 222 2.95 -4.37 21.72
C ASN A 222 2.85 -5.89 21.94
N ALA A 223 2.05 -6.56 21.12
CA ALA A 223 1.76 -7.99 21.16
C ALA A 223 2.43 -8.70 19.99
N ASN A 224 3.68 -9.06 20.16
CA ASN A 224 4.48 -9.76 19.16
C ASN A 224 4.27 -11.28 19.27
N VAL A 225 3.32 -11.80 18.49
CA VAL A 225 2.95 -13.21 18.51
C VAL A 225 4.09 -14.05 17.94
N GLY A 226 4.48 -15.09 18.65
CA GLY A 226 5.67 -15.90 18.39
C GLY A 226 6.84 -15.51 19.28
N GLU A 227 6.80 -14.34 19.90
CA GLU A 227 7.82 -13.86 20.85
C GLU A 227 7.25 -13.63 22.25
N ASN A 228 6.61 -12.47 22.51
CA ASN A 228 6.04 -12.19 23.83
C ASN A 228 4.61 -12.75 24.01
N ILE A 229 3.92 -13.11 22.92
CA ILE A 229 2.65 -13.84 22.94
C ILE A 229 2.85 -15.21 22.29
N LYS A 230 2.53 -16.29 23.03
CA LYS A 230 2.70 -17.66 22.53
C LYS A 230 1.59 -18.03 21.55
N ALA A 231 1.96 -18.49 20.34
CA ALA A 231 1.02 -18.96 19.32
C ALA A 231 0.07 -20.05 19.84
N LYS A 232 0.59 -21.03 20.60
CA LYS A 232 -0.19 -22.13 21.23
C LYS A 232 -1.30 -21.60 22.13
N LYS A 233 -1.09 -20.46 22.82
CA LYS A 233 -2.12 -19.84 23.66
C LYS A 233 -3.26 -19.32 22.78
N LEU A 234 -2.96 -18.64 21.66
CA LEU A 234 -4.01 -18.16 20.77
C LEU A 234 -4.81 -19.32 20.16
N MET A 235 -4.14 -20.40 19.73
CA MET A 235 -4.81 -21.58 19.19
C MET A 235 -5.69 -22.31 20.23
N ALA A 236 -5.41 -22.18 21.53
CA ALA A 236 -6.23 -22.75 22.61
C ALA A 236 -7.39 -21.84 23.04
N ASP A 237 -7.19 -20.52 23.00
CA ASP A 237 -8.14 -19.55 23.52
C ASP A 237 -9.18 -19.07 22.47
N TYR A 238 -8.94 -19.30 21.18
CA TYR A 238 -9.78 -18.85 20.08
C TYR A 238 -10.27 -20.01 19.21
N ASP A 239 -11.45 -19.85 18.62
CA ASP A 239 -12.04 -20.85 17.71
C ASP A 239 -11.34 -20.86 16.33
N ALA A 240 -10.71 -19.74 15.95
CA ALA A 240 -9.87 -19.64 14.76
C ALA A 240 -8.81 -18.54 14.93
N VAL A 241 -7.69 -18.67 14.21
CA VAL A 241 -6.61 -17.69 14.18
C VAL A 241 -6.33 -17.30 12.72
N VAL A 242 -6.22 -16.00 12.44
CA VAL A 242 -5.86 -15.50 11.12
C VAL A 242 -4.50 -14.81 11.16
N LEU A 243 -3.56 -15.30 10.35
CA LEU A 243 -2.23 -14.74 10.19
C LEU A 243 -2.24 -13.69 9.06
N ALA A 244 -2.06 -12.42 9.40
CA ALA A 244 -2.08 -11.29 8.47
C ALA A 244 -0.90 -10.33 8.73
N CYS A 245 0.30 -10.90 9.01
CA CYS A 245 1.50 -10.16 9.40
C CYS A 245 2.22 -9.48 8.22
N GLY A 246 1.72 -9.65 6.99
CA GLY A 246 2.31 -9.10 5.79
C GLY A 246 3.59 -9.81 5.33
N ALA A 247 4.24 -9.26 4.30
CA ALA A 247 5.56 -9.67 3.83
C ALA A 247 6.58 -8.69 4.43
N ALA A 248 7.15 -9.01 5.56
CA ALA A 248 8.01 -8.09 6.32
C ALA A 248 9.50 -8.51 6.34
N ASN A 249 9.88 -9.52 5.55
CA ASN A 249 11.28 -9.90 5.37
C ASN A 249 11.87 -9.10 4.19
N PRO A 250 12.71 -8.07 4.42
CA PRO A 250 13.18 -7.19 3.35
C PRO A 250 14.16 -7.92 2.42
N ARG A 251 14.10 -7.62 1.13
CA ARG A 251 15.13 -8.04 0.18
C ARG A 251 16.35 -7.15 0.35
N ASP A 252 17.50 -7.77 0.56
CA ASP A 252 18.76 -7.08 0.75
C ASP A 252 19.61 -7.03 -0.53
N ILE A 253 20.66 -6.20 -0.50
CA ILE A 253 21.65 -6.06 -1.56
C ILE A 253 22.93 -6.79 -1.15
N ASN A 254 23.30 -7.79 -1.93
CA ASN A 254 24.54 -8.52 -1.72
C ASN A 254 25.70 -7.79 -2.41
N ALA A 255 26.30 -6.83 -1.73
CA ALA A 255 27.45 -6.06 -2.22
C ALA A 255 28.47 -5.84 -1.08
N PRO A 256 29.79 -5.78 -1.39
CA PRO A 256 30.81 -5.47 -0.41
C PRO A 256 30.51 -4.17 0.35
N GLY A 257 30.76 -4.16 1.66
CA GLY A 257 30.51 -3.00 2.52
C GLY A 257 29.05 -2.85 2.98
N ARG A 258 28.16 -3.85 2.75
CA ARG A 258 26.73 -3.80 3.12
C ARG A 258 26.49 -3.53 4.61
N ASP A 259 27.37 -3.99 5.48
CA ASP A 259 27.23 -3.88 6.94
C ASP A 259 27.76 -2.56 7.51
N ASP A 260 28.11 -1.59 6.65
CA ASP A 260 28.63 -0.31 7.06
C ASP A 260 27.54 0.60 7.68
N ASN A 261 27.95 1.51 8.56
CA ASN A 261 27.03 2.51 9.12
C ASN A 261 26.53 3.47 8.04
N GLY A 262 25.22 3.73 8.02
CA GLY A 262 24.59 4.61 7.05
C GLY A 262 23.77 3.87 5.99
N ILE A 263 23.67 2.53 6.08
CA ILE A 263 22.88 1.72 5.15
C ILE A 263 21.70 1.07 5.88
N TYR A 264 20.48 1.44 5.50
CA TYR A 264 19.25 1.02 6.16
C TYR A 264 18.23 0.52 5.16
N PHE A 265 17.30 -0.32 5.62
CA PHE A 265 16.11 -0.61 4.83
C PHE A 265 15.16 0.60 4.80
N ALA A 266 14.53 0.82 3.66
CA ALA A 266 13.59 1.93 3.47
C ALA A 266 12.44 1.93 4.50
N VAL A 267 11.94 0.75 4.85
CA VAL A 267 10.86 0.60 5.83
C VAL A 267 11.28 1.03 7.23
N ASP A 268 12.55 0.78 7.62
CA ASP A 268 13.06 1.21 8.93
C ASP A 268 13.20 2.74 8.99
N PHE A 269 13.68 3.34 7.90
CA PHE A 269 13.75 4.80 7.76
C PHE A 269 12.38 5.47 7.85
N LEU A 270 11.40 4.96 7.09
CA LEU A 270 10.04 5.49 7.07
C LEU A 270 9.33 5.27 8.41
N THR A 271 9.50 4.09 9.02
CA THR A 271 8.96 3.76 10.36
C THR A 271 9.50 4.69 11.43
N ALA A 272 10.82 4.84 11.51
CA ALA A 272 11.47 5.68 12.51
C ALA A 272 11.06 7.16 12.35
N THR A 273 11.00 7.65 11.10
CA THR A 273 10.55 9.02 10.80
C THR A 273 9.09 9.23 11.23
N THR A 274 8.19 8.34 10.80
CA THR A 274 6.76 8.50 11.12
C THR A 274 6.52 8.36 12.62
N LYS A 275 7.21 7.44 13.30
CA LYS A 275 7.09 7.29 14.76
C LYS A 275 7.56 8.54 15.50
N SER A 276 8.74 9.07 15.19
CA SER A 276 9.26 10.30 15.79
C SER A 276 8.37 11.51 15.47
N LEU A 277 7.81 11.58 14.25
CA LEU A 277 6.86 12.62 13.88
C LEU A 277 5.60 12.59 14.78
N LEU A 278 5.02 11.41 15.00
CA LEU A 278 3.82 11.23 15.84
C LEU A 278 4.09 11.44 17.32
N ASP A 279 5.25 11.02 17.81
CA ASP A 279 5.59 11.07 19.22
C ASP A 279 6.01 12.48 19.66
N SER A 280 6.70 13.25 18.80
CA SER A 280 7.37 14.48 19.21
C SER A 280 7.42 15.59 18.14
N GLY A 281 6.88 15.36 16.93
CA GLY A 281 7.09 16.26 15.80
C GLY A 281 8.57 16.33 15.38
N LEU A 282 9.26 15.19 15.43
CA LEU A 282 10.69 14.99 15.12
C LEU A 282 11.65 15.65 16.12
N LYS A 283 11.17 16.14 17.26
CA LYS A 283 12.01 16.84 18.26
C LYS A 283 12.86 15.88 19.12
N ASP A 284 12.47 14.61 19.22
CA ASP A 284 13.18 13.60 20.00
C ASP A 284 14.47 13.09 19.35
N GLY A 285 14.66 13.37 18.04
CA GLY A 285 15.81 12.92 17.29
C GLY A 285 15.90 11.39 17.10
N ARG A 286 14.86 10.65 17.43
CA ARG A 286 14.83 9.17 17.37
C ARG A 286 14.46 8.65 16.00
N TYR A 287 15.07 9.21 14.96
CA TYR A 287 14.86 8.79 13.58
C TYR A 287 16.18 8.81 12.80
N ILE A 288 16.21 8.09 11.68
CA ILE A 288 17.36 8.08 10.78
C ILE A 288 17.33 9.39 9.99
N SER A 289 18.23 10.33 10.32
CA SER A 289 18.22 11.65 9.70
C SER A 289 18.94 11.66 8.35
N ALA A 290 18.26 12.21 7.32
CA ALA A 290 18.84 12.50 6.01
C ALA A 290 19.40 13.95 5.92
N LYS A 291 19.27 14.74 6.99
CA LYS A 291 19.68 16.16 6.99
C LYS A 291 21.15 16.32 6.60
N ASP A 292 21.42 17.25 5.68
CA ASP A 292 22.75 17.61 5.19
C ASP A 292 23.57 16.46 4.57
N LYS A 293 22.87 15.35 4.17
CA LYS A 293 23.51 14.16 3.58
C LYS A 293 23.22 14.04 2.08
N ASN A 294 24.15 13.45 1.35
CA ASN A 294 23.89 12.88 0.04
C ASN A 294 23.25 11.51 0.24
N VAL A 295 22.06 11.31 -0.32
CA VAL A 295 21.28 10.10 -0.12
C VAL A 295 21.16 9.30 -1.40
N ILE A 296 21.32 7.99 -1.31
CA ILE A 296 21.01 7.06 -2.42
C ILE A 296 19.86 6.16 -1.99
N VAL A 297 18.80 6.13 -2.79
CA VAL A 297 17.64 5.23 -2.64
C VAL A 297 17.75 4.12 -3.69
N ILE A 298 17.79 2.86 -3.27
CA ILE A 298 17.90 1.70 -4.17
C ILE A 298 16.51 1.11 -4.37
N GLY A 299 15.92 1.32 -5.56
CA GLY A 299 14.61 0.85 -5.96
C GLY A 299 13.72 1.96 -6.50
N GLY A 300 13.11 1.72 -7.68
CA GLY A 300 12.30 2.69 -8.42
C GLY A 300 10.80 2.70 -8.10
N GLY A 301 10.33 1.84 -7.18
CA GLY A 301 8.91 1.73 -6.82
C GLY A 301 8.40 2.82 -5.88
N ASP A 302 7.12 2.69 -5.48
CA ASP A 302 6.42 3.65 -4.60
C ASP A 302 7.15 3.88 -3.26
N THR A 303 7.72 2.83 -2.65
CA THR A 303 8.51 2.94 -1.42
C THR A 303 9.76 3.80 -1.63
N GLY A 304 10.43 3.66 -2.78
CA GLY A 304 11.59 4.49 -3.14
C GLY A 304 11.18 5.96 -3.29
N ASN A 305 10.06 6.23 -3.96
CA ASN A 305 9.50 7.59 -4.06
C ASN A 305 9.16 8.18 -2.69
N ASP A 306 8.56 7.38 -1.79
CA ASP A 306 8.24 7.80 -0.42
C ASP A 306 9.51 8.16 0.37
N CYS A 307 10.61 7.42 0.16
CA CYS A 307 11.92 7.77 0.72
C CYS A 307 12.47 9.08 0.15
N VAL A 308 12.39 9.30 -1.16
CA VAL A 308 12.83 10.56 -1.80
C VAL A 308 12.12 11.76 -1.17
N GLY A 309 10.79 11.75 -1.12
CA GLY A 309 10.00 12.83 -0.54
C GLY A 309 10.26 13.05 0.96
N THR A 310 10.54 11.97 1.70
CA THR A 310 10.89 12.06 3.13
C THR A 310 12.28 12.65 3.33
N CYS A 311 13.27 12.24 2.53
CA CYS A 311 14.64 12.80 2.60
C CYS A 311 14.66 14.30 2.33
N ILE A 312 13.89 14.77 1.36
CA ILE A 312 13.77 16.21 1.05
C ILE A 312 13.22 16.97 2.26
N ARG A 313 12.17 16.45 2.93
CA ARG A 313 11.61 17.06 4.16
C ARG A 313 12.56 17.03 5.33
N HIS A 314 13.49 16.09 5.39
CA HIS A 314 14.59 16.12 6.37
C HIS A 314 15.66 17.16 6.04
N GLY A 315 15.67 17.74 4.83
CA GLY A 315 16.69 18.70 4.38
C GLY A 315 17.97 18.01 3.90
N CYS A 316 17.86 16.95 3.10
CA CYS A 316 19.02 16.29 2.50
C CYS A 316 19.76 17.24 1.53
N LYS A 317 21.06 17.03 1.36
CA LYS A 317 21.90 17.79 0.44
C LYS A 317 21.63 17.42 -1.03
N SER A 318 21.41 16.13 -1.27
CA SER A 318 20.98 15.57 -2.55
C SER A 318 20.28 14.24 -2.33
N VAL A 319 19.46 13.83 -3.31
CA VAL A 319 18.88 12.48 -3.34
C VAL A 319 18.96 11.92 -4.74
N THR A 320 19.45 10.68 -4.85
CA THR A 320 19.52 9.92 -6.09
C THR A 320 18.77 8.61 -5.92
N GLN A 321 17.90 8.26 -6.87
CA GLN A 321 17.13 7.02 -6.86
C GLN A 321 17.65 6.08 -7.95
N LEU A 322 18.16 4.92 -7.57
CA LEU A 322 18.66 3.91 -8.52
C LEU A 322 17.54 2.95 -8.91
N GLU A 323 17.31 2.82 -10.22
CA GLU A 323 16.36 1.87 -10.80
C GLU A 323 17.12 0.87 -11.68
N MET A 324 16.99 -0.42 -11.38
CA MET A 324 17.66 -1.47 -12.14
C MET A 324 17.04 -1.69 -13.53
N MET A 325 15.76 -1.36 -13.70
CA MET A 325 15.06 -1.53 -14.97
C MET A 325 15.28 -0.32 -15.89
N PRO A 326 15.14 -0.47 -17.23
CA PRO A 326 15.11 0.65 -18.16
C PRO A 326 13.95 1.61 -17.85
N LYS A 327 14.10 2.89 -18.19
CA LYS A 327 13.00 3.84 -18.14
C LYS A 327 11.83 3.31 -18.99
N ALA A 328 10.64 3.22 -18.40
CA ALA A 328 9.43 2.88 -19.12
C ALA A 328 9.10 3.99 -20.17
N PRO A 329 8.38 3.67 -21.25
CA PRO A 329 7.95 4.67 -22.22
C PRO A 329 6.99 5.68 -21.57
N ASP A 330 6.88 6.87 -22.17
CA ASP A 330 5.98 7.91 -21.66
C ASP A 330 4.50 7.60 -21.99
N GLU A 331 4.26 6.82 -23.05
CA GLU A 331 2.92 6.36 -23.47
C GLU A 331 2.86 4.84 -23.56
N ARG A 332 1.63 4.28 -23.62
CA ARG A 332 1.43 2.84 -23.77
C ARG A 332 2.06 2.32 -25.06
N ALA A 333 2.88 1.28 -24.94
CA ALA A 333 3.36 0.53 -26.10
C ALA A 333 2.24 -0.35 -26.70
N GLU A 334 2.35 -0.71 -27.99
CA GLU A 334 1.38 -1.57 -28.70
C GLU A 334 1.14 -2.91 -27.99
N ASN A 335 2.17 -3.48 -27.36
CA ASN A 335 2.09 -4.74 -26.64
C ASN A 335 1.49 -4.60 -25.21
N ASN A 336 1.13 -3.37 -24.80
CA ASN A 336 0.47 -3.06 -23.54
C ASN A 336 -0.86 -2.29 -23.75
N PRO A 337 -1.82 -2.87 -24.50
CA PRO A 337 -3.08 -2.20 -24.81
C PRO A 337 -3.98 -2.09 -23.59
N TRP A 338 -4.92 -1.13 -23.62
CA TRP A 338 -6.04 -1.08 -22.68
C TRP A 338 -6.83 -2.42 -22.74
N PRO A 339 -7.37 -2.96 -21.66
CA PRO A 339 -7.46 -2.40 -20.30
C PRO A 339 -6.32 -2.85 -19.36
N GLN A 340 -5.19 -3.33 -19.89
CA GLN A 340 -4.06 -3.72 -19.06
C GLN A 340 -3.58 -2.52 -18.20
N TRP A 341 -2.93 -2.82 -17.07
CA TRP A 341 -2.22 -1.79 -16.33
C TRP A 341 -1.17 -1.11 -17.22
N PRO A 342 -1.13 0.24 -17.27
CA PRO A 342 -0.18 0.94 -18.12
C PRO A 342 1.25 0.79 -17.63
N LEU A 343 2.12 0.25 -18.48
CA LEU A 343 3.56 0.16 -18.25
C LEU A 343 4.24 1.42 -18.80
N VAL A 344 3.94 2.56 -18.19
CA VAL A 344 4.45 3.87 -18.58
C VAL A 344 5.26 4.51 -17.47
N CYS A 345 6.16 5.41 -17.84
CA CYS A 345 6.93 6.19 -16.90
C CYS A 345 5.97 7.13 -16.13
N LYS A 346 6.00 7.03 -14.80
CA LYS A 346 5.22 7.88 -13.92
C LYS A 346 6.17 8.71 -13.07
N THR A 347 5.94 10.01 -12.99
CA THR A 347 6.58 10.87 -12.00
C THR A 347 5.61 11.05 -10.85
N ASP A 348 6.02 10.70 -9.65
CA ASP A 348 5.20 10.81 -8.44
C ASP A 348 5.72 11.96 -7.57
N TYR A 349 5.01 12.27 -6.49
CA TYR A 349 5.22 13.46 -5.69
C TYR A 349 6.67 13.66 -5.22
N GLY A 350 7.38 12.62 -4.81
CA GLY A 350 8.77 12.71 -4.34
C GLY A 350 9.75 13.07 -5.46
N GLN A 351 9.58 12.50 -6.67
CA GLN A 351 10.37 12.88 -7.83
C GLN A 351 10.05 14.32 -8.27
N GLU A 352 8.76 14.75 -8.25
CA GLU A 352 8.39 16.14 -8.53
C GLU A 352 9.06 17.12 -7.56
N GLU A 353 9.08 16.77 -6.28
CA GLU A 353 9.75 17.54 -5.23
C GLU A 353 11.26 17.62 -5.45
N ALA A 354 11.89 16.50 -5.82
CA ALA A 354 13.30 16.48 -6.15
C ALA A 354 13.62 17.36 -7.36
N ILE A 355 12.83 17.29 -8.42
CA ILE A 355 12.98 18.17 -9.59
C ILE A 355 12.83 19.65 -9.20
N ALA A 356 11.86 19.98 -8.35
CA ALA A 356 11.62 21.36 -7.94
C ALA A 356 12.75 21.93 -7.03
N VAL A 357 13.38 21.08 -6.22
CA VAL A 357 14.44 21.46 -5.27
C VAL A 357 15.81 21.42 -5.91
N PHE A 358 16.14 20.36 -6.65
CA PHE A 358 17.49 20.09 -7.19
C PHE A 358 17.62 20.41 -8.69
N GLY A 359 16.52 20.65 -9.40
CA GLY A 359 16.52 21.01 -10.82
C GLY A 359 16.63 19.84 -11.80
N HIS A 360 16.60 18.59 -11.33
CA HIS A 360 16.69 17.39 -12.17
C HIS A 360 15.93 16.20 -11.56
N ASP A 361 15.56 15.25 -12.42
CA ASP A 361 14.97 13.98 -11.99
C ASP A 361 15.97 13.18 -11.15
N PRO A 362 15.62 12.71 -9.97
CA PRO A 362 16.55 11.97 -9.09
C PRO A 362 16.87 10.56 -9.60
N ARG A 363 16.14 10.04 -10.60
CA ARG A 363 16.24 8.64 -11.04
C ARG A 363 17.38 8.40 -12.01
N ILE A 364 18.17 7.35 -11.72
CA ILE A 364 19.17 6.79 -12.63
C ILE A 364 18.75 5.37 -12.97
N TYR A 365 18.39 5.15 -14.24
CA TYR A 365 17.89 3.86 -14.73
C TYR A 365 19.02 2.90 -15.15
N THR A 366 18.71 1.61 -15.27
CA THR A 366 19.63 0.53 -15.63
C THR A 366 20.91 0.57 -14.80
N THR A 367 20.77 0.78 -13.48
CA THR A 367 21.89 0.98 -12.59
C THR A 367 21.67 0.25 -11.26
N THR A 368 22.71 -0.39 -10.76
CA THR A 368 22.73 -1.01 -9.44
C THR A 368 24.00 -0.66 -8.66
N VAL A 369 24.04 -1.07 -7.40
CA VAL A 369 25.23 -0.93 -6.55
C VAL A 369 26.18 -2.10 -6.77
N LYS A 370 27.46 -1.79 -6.93
CA LYS A 370 28.56 -2.76 -7.00
C LYS A 370 29.27 -2.89 -5.65
N GLU A 371 29.48 -1.78 -4.94
CA GLU A 371 30.23 -1.72 -3.68
C GLU A 371 29.82 -0.50 -2.86
N PHE A 372 29.83 -0.64 -1.54
CA PHE A 372 29.73 0.45 -0.56
C PHE A 372 31.13 0.75 -0.01
N LYS A 373 31.53 2.02 0.00
CA LYS A 373 32.83 2.45 0.52
C LYS A 373 32.68 3.19 1.85
N LYS A 374 33.61 2.96 2.76
CA LYS A 374 33.59 3.52 4.12
C LYS A 374 34.88 4.23 4.49
N ASP A 375 34.79 5.09 5.49
CA ASP A 375 35.93 5.67 6.18
C ASP A 375 36.56 4.66 7.17
N LYS A 376 37.66 5.08 7.83
CA LYS A 376 38.32 4.27 8.85
C LYS A 376 37.47 3.98 10.09
N LYS A 377 36.34 4.69 10.26
CA LYS A 377 35.41 4.51 11.39
C LYS A 377 34.21 3.62 11.01
N GLY A 378 34.16 3.12 9.78
CA GLY A 378 33.07 2.28 9.27
C GLY A 378 31.84 3.07 8.82
N ASN A 379 31.91 4.37 8.61
CA ASN A 379 30.83 5.17 8.11
C ASN A 379 30.86 5.20 6.58
N LEU A 380 29.69 5.07 5.96
CA LEU A 380 29.51 5.18 4.52
C LEU A 380 29.98 6.55 4.00
N THR A 381 30.79 6.55 2.93
CA THR A 381 31.32 7.77 2.28
C THR A 381 30.97 7.88 0.82
N SER A 382 30.80 6.75 0.14
CA SER A 382 30.41 6.70 -1.27
C SER A 382 29.86 5.33 -1.66
N VAL A 383 29.18 5.29 -2.81
CA VAL A 383 28.66 4.07 -3.43
C VAL A 383 29.25 3.96 -4.84
N VAL A 384 29.86 2.82 -5.14
CA VAL A 384 30.24 2.47 -6.51
C VAL A 384 29.04 1.84 -7.20
N THR A 385 28.53 2.49 -8.23
CA THR A 385 27.44 1.99 -9.08
C THR A 385 27.98 1.35 -10.34
N VAL A 386 27.19 0.51 -11.00
CA VAL A 386 27.49 -0.11 -12.28
C VAL A 386 26.23 -0.13 -13.14
N LYS A 387 26.37 0.10 -14.44
CA LYS A 387 25.30 -0.01 -15.40
C LYS A 387 24.90 -1.47 -15.61
N LEU A 388 23.62 -1.67 -15.93
CA LEU A 388 23.04 -2.96 -16.22
C LEU A 388 22.57 -3.04 -17.67
N GLU A 389 22.73 -4.22 -18.28
CA GLU A 389 22.10 -4.56 -19.55
C GLU A 389 21.21 -5.80 -19.41
N SER A 390 20.19 -5.88 -20.26
CA SER A 390 19.29 -7.04 -20.27
C SER A 390 19.88 -8.17 -21.11
N LYS A 391 20.16 -9.33 -20.49
CA LYS A 391 20.56 -10.58 -21.19
C LYS A 391 19.52 -11.66 -20.96
N THR A 392 19.26 -12.45 -22.00
CA THR A 392 18.41 -13.64 -21.89
C THR A 392 19.30 -14.83 -21.58
N ASP A 393 19.03 -15.51 -20.48
CA ASP A 393 19.67 -16.77 -20.13
C ASP A 393 19.26 -17.85 -21.13
N GLU A 394 20.22 -18.40 -21.87
CA GLU A 394 19.97 -19.37 -22.96
C GLU A 394 19.35 -20.68 -22.46
N LYS A 395 19.59 -21.06 -21.21
CA LYS A 395 19.09 -22.33 -20.63
C LYS A 395 17.66 -22.21 -20.12
N THR A 396 17.33 -21.06 -19.52
CA THR A 396 16.04 -20.86 -18.84
C THR A 396 15.08 -19.98 -19.63
N GLY A 397 15.55 -19.26 -20.67
CA GLY A 397 14.79 -18.26 -21.41
C GLY A 397 14.44 -17.01 -20.59
N ARG A 398 14.95 -16.89 -19.36
CA ARG A 398 14.64 -15.76 -18.48
C ARG A 398 15.52 -14.55 -18.80
N ARG A 399 14.90 -13.40 -18.86
CA ARG A 399 15.60 -12.11 -18.92
C ARG A 399 16.19 -11.77 -17.55
N MET A 400 17.49 -11.44 -17.52
CA MET A 400 18.21 -10.99 -16.34
C MET A 400 18.94 -9.69 -16.64
N MET A 401 19.02 -8.82 -15.65
CA MET A 401 19.83 -7.60 -15.70
C MET A 401 21.23 -7.95 -15.19
N VAL A 402 22.24 -7.77 -16.03
CA VAL A 402 23.64 -8.11 -15.72
C VAL A 402 24.53 -6.88 -15.74
N PRO A 403 25.54 -6.77 -14.85
CA PRO A 403 26.46 -5.66 -14.83
C PRO A 403 27.29 -5.56 -16.13
N VAL A 404 27.53 -4.33 -16.58
CA VAL A 404 28.39 -4.00 -17.71
C VAL A 404 29.74 -3.50 -17.16
N GLU A 405 30.79 -4.28 -17.35
CA GLU A 405 32.14 -3.94 -16.91
C GLU A 405 32.65 -2.64 -17.54
N GLY A 406 33.41 -1.85 -16.77
CA GLY A 406 33.97 -0.58 -17.23
C GLY A 406 32.98 0.60 -17.19
N THR A 407 31.78 0.39 -16.61
CA THR A 407 30.77 1.45 -16.45
C THR A 407 30.62 1.92 -15.02
N GLU A 408 31.57 1.56 -14.17
CA GLU A 408 31.58 1.93 -12.75
C GLU A 408 31.65 3.45 -12.58
N ALA A 409 30.83 3.95 -11.66
CA ALA A 409 30.85 5.35 -11.26
C ALA A 409 30.74 5.46 -9.73
N GLU A 410 31.55 6.29 -9.14
CA GLU A 410 31.53 6.54 -7.69
C GLU A 410 30.68 7.77 -7.39
N LEU A 411 29.69 7.61 -6.52
CA LEU A 411 28.78 8.66 -6.07
C LEU A 411 29.01 8.93 -4.57
N PRO A 412 29.26 10.17 -4.16
CA PRO A 412 29.30 10.53 -2.74
C PRO A 412 27.98 10.19 -2.05
N CYS A 413 28.04 9.54 -0.89
CA CYS A 413 26.84 9.09 -0.19
C CYS A 413 27.10 8.85 1.29
N GLU A 414 26.33 9.47 2.16
CA GLU A 414 26.39 9.25 3.61
C GLU A 414 25.15 8.49 4.13
N LEU A 415 24.16 8.26 3.27
CA LEU A 415 22.94 7.50 3.63
C LEU A 415 22.44 6.71 2.44
N VAL A 416 22.28 5.39 2.61
CA VAL A 416 21.62 4.50 1.65
C VAL A 416 20.33 3.96 2.22
N LEU A 417 19.27 3.99 1.42
CA LEU A 417 17.97 3.43 1.74
C LEU A 417 17.62 2.33 0.74
N ILE A 418 17.52 1.09 1.23
CA ILE A 418 17.22 -0.08 0.38
C ILE A 418 15.72 -0.28 0.29
N ALA A 419 15.13 -0.02 -0.89
CA ALA A 419 13.72 -0.16 -1.23
C ALA A 419 13.50 -1.26 -2.28
N ALA A 420 14.19 -2.40 -2.16
CA ALA A 420 14.22 -3.49 -3.14
C ALA A 420 13.07 -4.50 -3.02
N GLY A 421 12.07 -4.23 -2.18
CA GLY A 421 10.92 -5.10 -1.93
C GLY A 421 11.15 -6.12 -0.81
N PHE A 422 10.26 -7.13 -0.73
CA PHE A 422 10.22 -8.09 0.37
C PHE A 422 10.26 -9.54 -0.14
N LEU A 423 10.67 -10.47 0.74
CA LEU A 423 10.82 -11.91 0.49
C LEU A 423 9.81 -12.75 1.29
N GLY A 424 8.59 -12.26 1.51
CA GLY A 424 7.57 -13.01 2.25
C GLY A 424 7.60 -12.75 3.76
N SER A 425 7.11 -13.72 4.53
CA SER A 425 6.83 -13.58 5.96
C SER A 425 8.09 -13.73 6.81
N GLN A 426 8.06 -13.14 7.99
CA GLN A 426 9.11 -13.35 8.98
C GLN A 426 9.01 -14.74 9.60
N LYS A 427 10.14 -15.46 9.65
CA LYS A 427 10.22 -16.89 10.01
C LYS A 427 9.73 -17.18 11.44
N TYR A 428 10.01 -16.30 12.41
CA TYR A 428 9.65 -16.55 13.81
C TYR A 428 8.12 -16.73 14.02
N VAL A 429 7.29 -15.99 13.24
CA VAL A 429 5.82 -16.14 13.31
C VAL A 429 5.38 -17.45 12.69
N THR A 430 5.88 -17.78 11.50
CA THR A 430 5.49 -19.00 10.79
C THR A 430 5.94 -20.25 11.55
N ASP A 431 7.13 -20.24 12.14
CA ASP A 431 7.64 -21.33 13.00
C ASP A 431 6.80 -21.48 14.28
N ALA A 432 6.36 -20.35 14.89
CA ALA A 432 5.57 -20.41 16.13
C ALA A 432 4.21 -21.09 15.93
N PHE A 433 3.62 -20.97 14.73
CA PHE A 433 2.38 -21.66 14.36
C PHE A 433 2.60 -23.01 13.68
N GLY A 434 3.80 -23.30 13.19
CA GLY A 434 4.13 -24.54 12.49
C GLY A 434 3.50 -24.66 11.10
N VAL A 435 3.23 -23.52 10.44
CA VAL A 435 2.61 -23.50 9.11
C VAL A 435 3.62 -23.76 8.00
N GLU A 436 3.20 -24.48 6.95
CA GLU A 436 4.02 -24.70 5.76
C GLU A 436 4.18 -23.41 4.92
N LEU A 437 5.34 -23.30 4.27
CA LEU A 437 5.68 -22.18 3.39
C LEU A 437 5.84 -22.64 1.94
N THR A 438 5.56 -21.72 1.02
CA THR A 438 5.91 -21.87 -0.40
C THR A 438 7.41 -21.62 -0.60
N GLU A 439 7.93 -21.90 -1.81
CA GLU A 439 9.31 -21.56 -2.19
C GLU A 439 9.64 -20.08 -2.04
N ARG A 440 8.62 -19.21 -2.11
CA ARG A 440 8.75 -17.75 -1.92
C ARG A 440 8.57 -17.29 -0.47
N THR A 441 8.57 -18.24 0.47
CA THR A 441 8.40 -17.99 1.91
C THR A 441 7.07 -17.37 2.32
N ASN A 442 6.05 -17.46 1.46
CA ASN A 442 4.68 -17.13 1.82
C ASN A 442 4.00 -18.33 2.50
N VAL A 443 3.01 -18.08 3.34
CA VAL A 443 2.25 -19.17 3.99
C VAL A 443 1.46 -19.94 2.93
N LYS A 444 1.65 -21.25 2.91
CA LYS A 444 1.00 -22.16 1.96
C LYS A 444 -0.41 -22.50 2.40
N THR A 445 -1.33 -22.49 1.45
CA THR A 445 -2.72 -22.94 1.59
C THR A 445 -3.06 -23.91 0.46
N ALA A 446 -4.24 -24.53 0.50
CA ALA A 446 -4.80 -25.17 -0.68
C ALA A 446 -5.03 -24.13 -1.80
N GLU A 447 -5.16 -24.59 -3.05
CA GLU A 447 -5.49 -23.72 -4.18
C GLU A 447 -6.81 -22.98 -3.90
N ASP A 448 -6.81 -21.67 -4.11
CA ASP A 448 -7.93 -20.76 -3.80
C ASP A 448 -8.42 -20.77 -2.34
N GLY A 449 -7.68 -21.43 -1.42
CA GLY A 449 -8.00 -21.52 0.00
C GLY A 449 -7.31 -20.46 0.84
N PHE A 450 -7.75 -20.33 2.10
CA PHE A 450 -7.14 -19.46 3.12
C PHE A 450 -6.72 -20.22 4.37
N GLU A 451 -7.16 -21.47 4.55
CA GLU A 451 -6.72 -22.31 5.64
C GLU A 451 -5.32 -22.84 5.38
N THR A 452 -4.45 -22.79 6.39
CA THR A 452 -3.07 -23.23 6.31
C THR A 452 -2.95 -24.75 6.50
N SER A 453 -1.72 -25.27 6.55
CA SER A 453 -1.47 -26.68 6.93
C SER A 453 -1.86 -27.01 8.38
N VAL A 454 -2.19 -26.01 9.21
CA VAL A 454 -2.60 -26.19 10.60
C VAL A 454 -4.10 -25.90 10.72
N PRO A 455 -4.93 -26.89 11.13
CA PRO A 455 -6.38 -26.73 11.24
C PRO A 455 -6.79 -25.53 12.11
N GLY A 456 -7.76 -24.74 11.65
CA GLY A 456 -8.23 -23.54 12.35
C GLY A 456 -7.30 -22.33 12.28
N VAL A 457 -6.16 -22.45 11.57
CA VAL A 457 -5.25 -21.34 11.30
C VAL A 457 -5.33 -20.94 9.84
N PHE A 458 -5.65 -19.66 9.60
CA PHE A 458 -5.85 -19.08 8.28
C PHE A 458 -4.78 -18.01 7.97
N THR A 459 -4.67 -17.60 6.72
CA THR A 459 -3.74 -16.53 6.32
C THR A 459 -4.36 -15.62 5.28
N ALA A 460 -3.97 -14.33 5.29
CA ALA A 460 -4.44 -13.35 4.32
C ALA A 460 -3.41 -12.26 4.01
N GLY A 461 -3.58 -11.59 2.88
CA GLY A 461 -2.76 -10.47 2.45
C GLY A 461 -1.38 -10.89 1.97
N ASP A 462 -0.40 -9.99 2.15
CA ASP A 462 0.95 -10.22 1.64
C ASP A 462 1.66 -11.43 2.29
N MET A 463 1.22 -11.86 3.46
CA MET A 463 1.70 -13.08 4.09
C MET A 463 1.30 -14.33 3.30
N HIS A 464 0.18 -14.29 2.61
CA HIS A 464 -0.35 -15.37 1.78
C HIS A 464 0.23 -15.34 0.36
N THR A 465 0.14 -14.20 -0.34
CA THR A 465 0.47 -14.12 -1.78
C THR A 465 1.71 -13.31 -2.12
N GLY A 466 2.42 -12.79 -1.11
CA GLY A 466 3.52 -11.86 -1.29
C GLY A 466 3.05 -10.40 -1.37
N GLN A 467 4.02 -9.50 -1.40
CA GLN A 467 3.75 -8.06 -1.40
C GLN A 467 2.82 -7.64 -2.55
N SER A 468 1.83 -6.82 -2.22
CA SER A 468 0.81 -6.41 -3.18
C SER A 468 0.24 -5.01 -2.87
N LEU A 469 -0.80 -4.62 -3.59
CA LEU A 469 -1.49 -3.35 -3.38
C LEU A 469 -2.43 -3.43 -2.15
N VAL A 470 -2.63 -2.29 -1.47
CA VAL A 470 -3.56 -2.17 -0.33
C VAL A 470 -4.95 -2.73 -0.65
N VAL A 471 -5.48 -2.45 -1.83
CA VAL A 471 -6.79 -2.92 -2.29
C VAL A 471 -6.85 -4.44 -2.46
N LYS A 472 -5.74 -5.08 -2.86
CA LYS A 472 -5.63 -6.55 -2.90
C LYS A 472 -5.56 -7.16 -1.50
N ALA A 473 -4.81 -6.53 -0.60
CA ALA A 473 -4.73 -6.98 0.79
C ALA A 473 -6.12 -6.92 1.47
N ILE A 474 -6.89 -5.85 1.25
CA ILE A 474 -8.27 -5.74 1.74
C ILE A 474 -9.15 -6.83 1.12
N ARG A 475 -9.07 -7.08 -0.19
CA ARG A 475 -9.82 -8.15 -0.86
C ARG A 475 -9.54 -9.50 -0.24
N GLN A 476 -8.29 -9.85 -0.07
CA GLN A 476 -7.91 -11.12 0.57
C GLN A 476 -8.39 -11.22 2.02
N GLY A 477 -8.36 -10.12 2.76
CA GLY A 477 -8.94 -10.08 4.11
C GLY A 477 -10.45 -10.40 4.10
N ARG A 478 -11.21 -9.84 3.16
CA ARG A 478 -12.64 -10.16 2.98
C ARG A 478 -12.87 -11.61 2.62
N ASP A 479 -12.12 -12.13 1.64
CA ASP A 479 -12.27 -13.52 1.19
C ASP A 479 -11.85 -14.52 2.29
N CYS A 480 -10.79 -14.22 3.04
CA CYS A 480 -10.38 -15.00 4.21
C CYS A 480 -11.45 -14.99 5.30
N ALA A 481 -12.08 -13.84 5.57
CA ALA A 481 -13.17 -13.76 6.55
C ALA A 481 -14.35 -14.67 6.17
N ARG A 482 -14.69 -14.77 4.88
CA ARG A 482 -15.70 -15.72 4.38
C ARG A 482 -15.29 -17.17 4.65
N ALA A 483 -14.03 -17.51 4.41
CA ALA A 483 -13.52 -18.86 4.68
C ALA A 483 -13.56 -19.20 6.18
N VAL A 484 -13.18 -18.25 7.04
CA VAL A 484 -13.23 -18.41 8.50
C VAL A 484 -14.69 -18.55 8.99
N ASP A 485 -15.62 -17.71 8.52
CA ASP A 485 -17.03 -17.79 8.89
C ASP A 485 -17.63 -19.15 8.46
N TYR A 486 -17.30 -19.61 7.24
CA TYR A 486 -17.73 -20.93 6.78
C TYR A 486 -17.18 -22.07 7.65
N TYR A 487 -15.92 -22.01 8.01
CA TYR A 487 -15.28 -22.99 8.92
C TYR A 487 -15.98 -23.04 10.29
N LEU A 488 -16.31 -21.88 10.85
CA LEU A 488 -16.91 -21.77 12.19
C LEU A 488 -18.39 -22.10 12.25
N MET A 489 -19.14 -21.83 11.18
CA MET A 489 -20.59 -21.88 11.16
C MET A 489 -21.16 -22.95 10.22
N GLY A 490 -20.36 -23.54 9.32
CA GLY A 490 -20.81 -24.44 8.27
C GLY A 490 -21.49 -23.76 7.08
N TYR A 491 -21.66 -22.43 7.14
CA TYR A 491 -22.20 -21.58 6.07
C TYR A 491 -21.71 -20.15 6.25
N THR A 492 -21.81 -19.31 5.24
CA THR A 492 -21.46 -17.90 5.33
C THR A 492 -22.47 -17.00 4.62
N ASN A 493 -22.67 -15.81 5.17
CA ASN A 493 -23.46 -14.71 4.58
C ASN A 493 -22.58 -13.50 4.19
N LEU A 494 -21.24 -13.63 4.28
CA LEU A 494 -20.27 -12.59 3.94
C LEU A 494 -20.03 -12.50 2.43
#